data_21edff7560a9c38b5b495fec95957659
#
_entry.id   21edff7560a9c38b5b495fec95957659
#
_cell.length_a   1.000
_cell.length_b   1.000
_cell.length_c   1.000
_cell.angle_alpha   90.00
_cell.angle_beta   90.00
_cell.angle_gamma   90.00
#
_symmetry.space_group_name_H-M   'P 1'
#
loop_
_entity.id
_entity.type
_entity.pdbx_description
1 polymer ?
#
loop_
_entity_poly.entity_id
_entity_poly.type
_entity_poly.pdbx_seq_one_letter_code
_entity_poly.pdbx_strand_id
1 'polypeptide(L)'
;MYVLKKNYICHEVKSIQTMTENLITEGKFTYAKAGEGQAIVILHGLMGALSNFDETFNHFSKQGYKVLIPELPLYSLPLIKTNVKNLAKFLYDFIEFKKLDKVILVGNSLGGHIGLYFTKHYPEKIKALVLTGSSGLYENSMGDSYPKRGDRGYVTKKAQDVFYDPAIATEELIDDVYVVINDRNSLIRTLAIAKSAIRHNMAKDLPEMKQPTCLIWGKHDKVTPPEVAVDFDKLLPDSDLFWIDKCGHAAMMERPEEFNNVLESWLTSRNI
;
A
#
# COMPACT_ATOMS: atom_id res chain seq x y z
N MET A 1 -15.39 -54.04 29.22
CA MET A 1 -14.27 -53.12 29.14
C MET A 1 -14.23 -52.51 27.72
N TYR A 2 -14.93 -51.41 27.53
CA TYR A 2 -15.07 -50.77 26.23
C TYR A 2 -14.01 -49.65 26.16
N VAL A 3 -13.11 -49.75 25.19
CA VAL A 3 -12.11 -48.73 24.91
C VAL A 3 -12.67 -47.78 23.85
N LEU A 4 -13.01 -46.57 24.25
CA LEU A 4 -13.40 -45.47 23.36
C LEU A 4 -12.14 -44.94 22.66
N LYS A 5 -12.00 -45.18 21.35
CA LYS A 5 -11.04 -44.45 20.48
C LYS A 5 -11.48 -43.04 20.31
N LYS A 6 -10.77 -42.07 20.89
CA LYS A 6 -10.90 -40.64 20.53
C LYS A 6 -10.23 -40.41 19.17
N ASN A 7 -11.04 -40.14 18.16
CA ASN A 7 -10.56 -39.60 16.89
C ASN A 7 -10.16 -38.12 17.11
N TYR A 8 -8.88 -37.84 17.15
CA TYR A 8 -8.38 -36.48 17.00
C TYR A 8 -8.46 -36.12 15.53
N ILE A 9 -9.39 -35.22 15.17
CA ILE A 9 -9.38 -34.54 13.88
C ILE A 9 -8.22 -33.57 13.96
N CYS A 10 -7.12 -33.90 13.28
CA CYS A 10 -6.01 -33.01 13.04
C CYS A 10 -6.53 -31.97 12.02
N HIS A 11 -6.90 -30.78 12.47
CA HIS A 11 -7.02 -29.66 11.57
C HIS A 11 -5.61 -29.34 11.09
N GLU A 12 -5.33 -29.62 9.82
CA GLU A 12 -4.16 -29.10 9.13
C GLU A 12 -4.18 -27.57 9.27
N VAL A 13 -3.34 -27.05 10.14
CA VAL A 13 -2.96 -25.65 10.13
C VAL A 13 -2.18 -25.49 8.83
N LYS A 14 -2.86 -25.08 7.74
CA LYS A 14 -2.17 -24.62 6.54
C LYS A 14 -1.25 -23.50 6.99
N SER A 15 0.06 -23.73 6.93
CA SER A 15 1.06 -22.71 7.19
C SER A 15 0.74 -21.51 6.32
N ILE A 16 0.43 -20.36 6.92
CA ILE A 16 0.34 -19.10 6.21
C ILE A 16 1.77 -18.83 5.73
N GLN A 17 1.99 -18.99 4.44
CA GLN A 17 3.27 -18.67 3.82
C GLN A 17 3.46 -17.16 3.97
N THR A 18 4.43 -16.74 4.76
CA THR A 18 4.75 -15.32 4.91
C THR A 18 5.36 -14.80 3.62
N MET A 19 5.09 -13.55 3.27
CA MET A 19 5.61 -12.92 2.05
C MET A 19 7.16 -12.95 1.99
N THR A 20 7.84 -12.95 3.14
CA THR A 20 9.30 -13.05 3.26
C THR A 20 9.86 -14.31 2.60
N GLU A 21 9.12 -15.42 2.57
CA GLU A 21 9.51 -16.66 1.88
C GLU A 21 9.45 -16.55 0.35
N ASN A 22 8.78 -15.52 -0.17
CA ASN A 22 8.58 -15.27 -1.60
C ASN A 22 9.41 -14.09 -2.13
N LEU A 23 10.40 -13.60 -1.36
CA LEU A 23 11.27 -12.52 -1.80
C LEU A 23 12.26 -12.99 -2.85
N ILE A 24 12.31 -12.25 -3.95
CA ILE A 24 13.17 -12.49 -5.09
C ILE A 24 14.02 -11.23 -5.33
N THR A 25 15.32 -11.40 -5.53
CA THR A 25 16.20 -10.31 -5.97
C THR A 25 16.69 -10.61 -7.39
N GLU A 26 16.34 -9.75 -8.33
CA GLU A 26 16.75 -9.84 -9.74
C GLU A 26 17.25 -8.46 -10.21
N GLY A 27 18.50 -8.40 -10.64
CA GLY A 27 19.14 -7.13 -11.02
C GLY A 27 19.13 -6.12 -9.86
N LYS A 28 18.47 -4.98 -10.06
CA LYS A 28 18.33 -3.94 -9.05
C LYS A 28 17.01 -4.02 -8.25
N PHE A 29 16.20 -5.04 -8.48
CA PHE A 29 14.86 -5.13 -7.92
C PHE A 29 14.79 -6.26 -6.89
N THR A 30 14.31 -5.94 -5.70
CA THR A 30 13.81 -6.89 -4.70
C THR A 30 12.30 -6.78 -4.68
N TYR A 31 11.59 -7.91 -4.73
CA TYR A 31 10.13 -7.93 -4.76
C TYR A 31 9.59 -9.28 -4.27
N ALA A 32 8.37 -9.28 -3.77
CA ALA A 32 7.61 -10.52 -3.55
C ALA A 32 6.80 -10.85 -4.82
N LYS A 33 6.68 -12.14 -5.14
CA LYS A 33 5.86 -12.63 -6.26
C LYS A 33 5.15 -13.92 -5.89
N ALA A 34 3.84 -14.01 -6.21
CA ALA A 34 3.08 -15.25 -6.18
C ALA A 34 1.95 -15.24 -7.22
N GLY A 35 1.42 -16.43 -7.52
CA GLY A 35 0.31 -16.61 -8.45
C GLY A 35 0.70 -16.39 -9.91
N GLU A 36 -0.28 -16.62 -10.79
CA GLU A 36 -0.18 -16.44 -12.24
C GLU A 36 -1.47 -15.80 -12.77
N GLY A 37 -1.43 -15.22 -13.98
CA GLY A 37 -2.56 -14.55 -14.62
C GLY A 37 -2.39 -13.04 -14.75
N GLN A 38 -3.48 -12.27 -14.65
CA GLN A 38 -3.45 -10.82 -14.72
C GLN A 38 -2.57 -10.25 -13.60
N ALA A 39 -1.67 -9.35 -13.95
CA ALA A 39 -0.73 -8.79 -12.98
C ALA A 39 -1.41 -7.75 -12.08
N ILE A 40 -1.27 -7.92 -10.77
CA ILE A 40 -1.50 -6.91 -9.73
C ILE A 40 -0.14 -6.48 -9.21
N VAL A 41 0.16 -5.19 -9.32
CA VAL A 41 1.37 -4.59 -8.72
C VAL A 41 0.94 -3.76 -7.53
N ILE A 42 1.52 -4.02 -6.36
CA ILE A 42 1.15 -3.37 -5.10
C ILE A 42 2.28 -2.48 -4.61
N LEU A 43 1.95 -1.26 -4.19
CA LEU A 43 2.89 -0.26 -3.69
C LEU A 43 2.56 0.10 -2.24
N HIS A 44 3.51 -0.11 -1.35
CA HIS A 44 3.38 0.25 0.07
C HIS A 44 3.55 1.75 0.31
N GLY A 45 3.12 2.21 1.48
CA GLY A 45 3.25 3.59 1.92
C GLY A 45 4.64 3.98 2.42
N LEU A 46 4.78 5.23 2.83
CA LEU A 46 5.98 5.72 3.51
C LEU A 46 6.09 5.06 4.88
N MET A 47 7.29 4.61 5.24
CA MET A 47 7.56 3.79 6.43
C MET A 47 6.76 2.47 6.48
N GLY A 48 6.10 2.08 5.38
CA GLY A 48 5.46 0.78 5.24
C GLY A 48 6.44 -0.28 4.76
N ALA A 49 6.07 -1.53 4.99
CA ALA A 49 6.79 -2.71 4.52
C ALA A 49 5.94 -3.50 3.51
N LEU A 50 6.56 -4.46 2.83
CA LEU A 50 5.86 -5.38 1.93
C LEU A 50 4.77 -6.15 2.68
N SER A 51 5.06 -6.55 3.93
CA SER A 51 4.16 -7.29 4.82
C SER A 51 2.84 -6.58 5.14
N ASN A 52 2.76 -5.27 4.92
CA ASN A 52 1.50 -4.54 5.06
C ASN A 52 0.38 -5.09 4.16
N PHE A 53 0.76 -5.85 3.12
CA PHE A 53 -0.16 -6.44 2.15
C PHE A 53 -0.14 -7.97 2.14
N ASP A 54 0.35 -8.64 3.20
CA ASP A 54 0.45 -10.11 3.29
C ASP A 54 -0.89 -10.79 2.99
N GLU A 55 -1.98 -10.33 3.60
CA GLU A 55 -3.31 -10.90 3.40
C GLU A 55 -3.83 -10.66 1.96
N THR A 56 -3.59 -9.48 1.41
CA THR A 56 -3.97 -9.16 0.02
C THR A 56 -3.14 -9.95 -0.98
N PHE A 57 -1.84 -10.09 -0.73
CA PHE A 57 -0.93 -10.91 -1.54
C PHE A 57 -1.38 -12.37 -1.59
N ASN A 58 -1.66 -12.95 -0.41
CA ASN A 58 -2.11 -14.34 -0.29
C ASN A 58 -3.51 -14.57 -0.89
N HIS A 59 -4.42 -13.60 -0.74
CA HIS A 59 -5.78 -13.69 -1.28
C HIS A 59 -5.74 -13.72 -2.81
N PHE A 60 -5.20 -12.69 -3.45
CA PHE A 60 -5.26 -12.54 -4.91
C PHE A 60 -4.36 -13.54 -5.65
N SER A 61 -3.23 -13.95 -5.07
CA SER A 61 -2.40 -14.98 -5.70
C SER A 61 -3.08 -16.34 -5.83
N LYS A 62 -4.10 -16.62 -5.01
CA LYS A 62 -4.93 -17.84 -5.08
C LYS A 62 -6.16 -17.68 -5.98
N GLN A 63 -6.49 -16.45 -6.37
CA GLN A 63 -7.66 -16.11 -7.20
C GLN A 63 -7.31 -15.93 -8.70
N GLY A 64 -6.15 -16.44 -9.13
CA GLY A 64 -5.76 -16.39 -10.55
C GLY A 64 -5.10 -15.07 -10.97
N TYR A 65 -4.57 -14.30 -10.01
CA TYR A 65 -3.77 -13.12 -10.29
C TYR A 65 -2.30 -13.39 -10.03
N LYS A 66 -1.44 -12.78 -10.84
CA LYS A 66 -0.02 -12.66 -10.57
C LYS A 66 0.23 -11.43 -9.71
N VAL A 67 0.50 -11.63 -8.44
CA VAL A 67 0.73 -10.51 -7.51
C VAL A 67 2.22 -10.24 -7.38
N LEU A 68 2.62 -8.96 -7.54
CA LEU A 68 4.00 -8.50 -7.38
C LEU A 68 4.01 -7.29 -6.44
N ILE A 69 4.91 -7.32 -5.46
CA ILE A 69 5.10 -6.19 -4.54
C ILE A 69 6.58 -5.81 -4.57
N PRO A 70 6.98 -4.80 -5.38
CA PRO A 70 8.36 -4.33 -5.39
C PRO A 70 8.69 -3.56 -4.11
N GLU A 71 9.88 -3.82 -3.55
CA GLU A 71 10.45 -3.01 -2.50
C GLU A 71 10.82 -1.63 -3.06
N LEU A 72 10.13 -0.60 -2.60
CA LEU A 72 10.40 0.76 -3.04
C LEU A 72 11.75 1.26 -2.49
N PRO A 73 12.63 1.85 -3.32
CA PRO A 73 13.97 2.28 -2.91
C PRO A 73 13.94 3.57 -2.09
N LEU A 74 13.11 3.61 -1.04
CA LEU A 74 12.87 4.81 -0.21
C LEU A 74 14.16 5.34 0.44
N TYR A 75 15.03 4.41 0.85
CA TYR A 75 16.24 4.73 1.64
C TYR A 75 17.53 4.54 0.86
N SER A 76 17.50 3.97 -0.35
CA SER A 76 18.68 3.67 -1.16
C SER A 76 18.94 4.67 -2.31
N LEU A 77 17.92 5.46 -2.70
CA LEU A 77 18.10 6.49 -3.72
C LEU A 77 19.02 7.63 -3.25
N PRO A 78 19.81 8.25 -4.14
CA PRO A 78 20.46 9.53 -3.86
C PRO A 78 19.41 10.56 -3.40
N LEU A 79 19.75 11.38 -2.41
CA LEU A 79 18.79 12.32 -1.79
C LEU A 79 18.07 13.22 -2.81
N ILE A 80 18.78 13.71 -3.80
CA ILE A 80 18.22 14.57 -4.88
C ILE A 80 17.18 13.80 -5.75
N LYS A 81 17.26 12.48 -5.76
CA LYS A 81 16.32 11.61 -6.50
C LYS A 81 15.22 11.03 -5.61
N THR A 82 15.21 11.36 -4.32
CA THR A 82 14.24 10.85 -3.34
C THR A 82 12.95 11.68 -3.41
N ASN A 83 12.07 11.35 -4.36
CA ASN A 83 10.81 12.05 -4.63
C ASN A 83 9.82 11.14 -5.41
N VAL A 84 8.54 11.52 -5.44
CA VAL A 84 7.46 10.78 -6.11
C VAL A 84 7.78 10.46 -7.58
N LYS A 85 8.30 11.42 -8.33
CA LYS A 85 8.66 11.26 -9.76
C LYS A 85 9.66 10.11 -9.97
N ASN A 86 10.72 10.05 -9.18
CA ASN A 86 11.75 9.02 -9.34
C ASN A 86 11.29 7.66 -8.82
N LEU A 87 10.40 7.62 -7.82
CA LEU A 87 9.74 6.39 -7.40
C LEU A 87 8.80 5.85 -8.48
N ALA A 88 8.06 6.71 -9.16
CA ALA A 88 7.26 6.31 -10.32
C ALA A 88 8.13 5.83 -11.50
N LYS A 89 9.30 6.45 -11.71
CA LYS A 89 10.28 5.94 -12.69
C LYS A 89 10.82 4.56 -12.31
N PHE A 90 11.10 4.32 -11.04
CA PHE A 90 11.48 3.00 -10.54
C PHE A 90 10.39 1.96 -10.84
N LEU A 91 9.12 2.32 -10.63
CA LEU A 91 7.98 1.46 -10.96
C LEU A 91 7.93 1.16 -12.46
N TYR A 92 8.13 2.17 -13.32
CA TYR A 92 8.21 1.99 -14.76
C TYR A 92 9.31 0.99 -15.14
N ASP A 93 10.52 1.19 -14.62
CA ASP A 93 11.65 0.30 -14.87
C ASP A 93 11.36 -1.13 -14.39
N PHE A 94 10.63 -1.30 -13.27
CA PHE A 94 10.22 -2.61 -12.76
C PHE A 94 9.20 -3.30 -13.69
N ILE A 95 8.17 -2.59 -14.11
CA ILE A 95 7.12 -3.11 -15.02
C ILE A 95 7.75 -3.55 -16.35
N GLU A 96 8.64 -2.73 -16.93
CA GLU A 96 9.38 -3.08 -18.14
C GLU A 96 10.32 -4.29 -17.94
N PHE A 97 11.06 -4.31 -16.82
CA PHE A 97 11.94 -5.43 -16.48
C PHE A 97 11.17 -6.76 -16.35
N LYS A 98 9.97 -6.72 -15.76
CA LYS A 98 9.10 -7.91 -15.63
C LYS A 98 8.28 -8.19 -16.88
N LYS A 99 8.42 -7.38 -17.95
CA LYS A 99 7.69 -7.47 -19.23
C LYS A 99 6.18 -7.55 -19.00
N LEU A 100 5.67 -6.71 -18.09
CA LEU A 100 4.23 -6.63 -17.84
C LEU A 100 3.61 -5.68 -18.87
N ASP A 101 2.49 -6.10 -19.47
CA ASP A 101 1.76 -5.28 -20.44
C ASP A 101 0.90 -4.23 -19.72
N LYS A 102 -0.28 -4.63 -19.25
CA LYS A 102 -1.15 -3.79 -18.43
C LYS A 102 -1.32 -4.39 -17.05
N VAL A 103 -1.19 -3.55 -16.02
CA VAL A 103 -1.29 -3.97 -14.63
C VAL A 103 -2.50 -3.36 -13.94
N ILE A 104 -3.04 -4.08 -12.95
CA ILE A 104 -3.85 -3.50 -11.90
C ILE A 104 -2.87 -2.96 -10.88
N LEU A 105 -2.90 -1.65 -10.64
CA LEU A 105 -1.96 -0.99 -9.74
C LEU A 105 -2.66 -0.64 -8.43
N VAL A 106 -2.23 -1.25 -7.34
CA VAL A 106 -2.77 -1.02 -5.98
C VAL A 106 -1.78 -0.18 -5.18
N GLY A 107 -2.22 0.91 -4.58
CA GLY A 107 -1.34 1.77 -3.81
C GLY A 107 -1.97 2.29 -2.51
N ASN A 108 -1.20 2.18 -1.41
CA ASN A 108 -1.56 2.81 -0.15
C ASN A 108 -0.71 4.05 0.09
N SER A 109 -1.35 5.14 0.50
CA SER A 109 -0.68 6.38 0.92
C SER A 109 0.30 6.90 -0.16
N LEU A 110 1.59 6.99 0.14
CA LEU A 110 2.64 7.30 -0.85
C LEU A 110 2.58 6.38 -2.08
N GLY A 111 2.31 5.07 -1.88
CA GLY A 111 2.16 4.11 -2.98
C GLY A 111 1.04 4.48 -3.93
N GLY A 112 -0.08 4.97 -3.40
CA GLY A 112 -1.18 5.51 -4.19
C GLY A 112 -0.78 6.76 -4.98
N HIS A 113 -0.03 7.68 -4.38
CA HIS A 113 0.49 8.87 -5.06
C HIS A 113 1.47 8.51 -6.21
N ILE A 114 2.35 7.52 -5.96
CA ILE A 114 3.22 6.98 -7.02
C ILE A 114 2.37 6.40 -8.15
N GLY A 115 1.31 5.66 -7.80
CA GLY A 115 0.35 5.09 -8.75
C GLY A 115 -0.35 6.15 -9.59
N LEU A 116 -0.82 7.22 -8.98
CA LEU A 116 -1.43 8.37 -9.67
C LEU A 116 -0.44 9.03 -10.64
N TYR A 117 0.78 9.33 -10.16
CA TYR A 117 1.82 9.92 -11.00
C TYR A 117 2.17 9.01 -12.19
N PHE A 118 2.27 7.70 -11.93
CA PHE A 118 2.54 6.70 -12.95
C PHE A 118 1.40 6.63 -13.98
N THR A 119 0.15 6.55 -13.53
CA THR A 119 -1.04 6.49 -14.40
C THR A 119 -1.14 7.71 -15.33
N LYS A 120 -0.83 8.90 -14.82
CA LYS A 120 -0.78 10.12 -15.63
C LYS A 120 0.23 10.03 -16.79
N HIS A 121 1.40 9.42 -16.56
CA HIS A 121 2.51 9.43 -17.51
C HIS A 121 2.56 8.19 -18.41
N TYR A 122 1.97 7.08 -17.98
CA TYR A 122 1.96 5.79 -18.66
C TYR A 122 0.57 5.14 -18.60
N PRO A 123 -0.48 5.86 -19.08
CA PRO A 123 -1.86 5.38 -18.98
C PRO A 123 -2.10 4.06 -19.71
N GLU A 124 -1.33 3.78 -20.76
CA GLU A 124 -1.38 2.55 -21.55
C GLU A 124 -0.94 1.31 -20.75
N LYS A 125 -0.16 1.48 -19.69
CA LYS A 125 0.32 0.41 -18.81
C LYS A 125 -0.67 0.06 -17.69
N ILE A 126 -1.74 0.82 -17.53
CA ILE A 126 -2.70 0.63 -16.44
C ILE A 126 -4.00 0.04 -16.96
N LYS A 127 -4.38 -1.10 -16.41
CA LYS A 127 -5.70 -1.71 -16.60
C LYS A 127 -6.72 -1.12 -15.64
N ALA A 128 -6.32 -0.97 -14.38
CA ALA A 128 -7.11 -0.34 -13.33
C ALA A 128 -6.20 0.22 -12.23
N LEU A 129 -6.67 1.24 -11.52
CA LEU A 129 -6.00 1.85 -10.37
C LEU A 129 -6.81 1.60 -9.10
N VAL A 130 -6.16 1.23 -8.02
CA VAL A 130 -6.76 1.02 -6.70
C VAL A 130 -6.03 1.87 -5.68
N LEU A 131 -6.74 2.77 -5.04
CA LEU A 131 -6.20 3.71 -4.07
C LEU A 131 -6.80 3.45 -2.69
N THR A 132 -5.95 3.32 -1.68
CA THR A 132 -6.37 3.21 -0.28
C THR A 132 -5.57 4.17 0.58
N GLY A 133 -6.26 5.06 1.29
CA GLY A 133 -5.61 6.11 2.08
C GLY A 133 -4.58 6.91 1.28
N SER A 134 -4.82 7.19 -0.02
CA SER A 134 -3.80 7.72 -0.93
C SER A 134 -3.45 9.18 -0.63
N SER A 135 -2.16 9.49 -0.66
CA SER A 135 -1.67 10.86 -0.86
C SER A 135 -1.92 11.32 -2.31
N GLY A 136 -1.70 12.59 -2.61
CA GLY A 136 -1.79 13.14 -3.97
C GLY A 136 -2.74 14.32 -4.10
N LEU A 137 -3.62 14.55 -3.13
CA LEU A 137 -4.40 15.78 -2.98
C LEU A 137 -3.87 16.57 -1.77
N TYR A 138 -4.35 16.24 -0.61
CA TYR A 138 -3.85 16.81 0.64
C TYR A 138 -3.88 15.70 1.71
N GLU A 139 -3.10 15.89 2.75
CA GLU A 139 -3.02 14.99 3.89
C GLU A 139 -2.82 15.81 5.16
N ASN A 140 -3.36 15.34 6.27
CA ASN A 140 -2.98 15.90 7.55
C ASN A 140 -1.51 15.57 7.77
N SER A 141 -0.67 16.60 7.82
CA SER A 141 0.74 16.39 8.13
C SER A 141 0.83 15.52 9.38
N MET A 142 1.83 14.65 9.46
CA MET A 142 2.03 13.79 10.64
C MET A 142 2.29 14.59 11.94
N GLY A 143 1.59 15.72 12.07
CA GLY A 143 1.63 16.70 13.14
C GLY A 143 2.67 17.79 12.89
N ASP A 144 2.43 18.98 13.46
CA ASP A 144 3.29 20.16 13.43
C ASP A 144 4.65 19.97 14.14
N SER A 145 4.94 18.75 14.60
CA SER A 145 6.15 18.42 15.33
C SER A 145 7.05 17.53 14.48
N TYR A 146 8.31 17.95 14.34
CA TYR A 146 9.39 17.11 13.83
C TYR A 146 9.42 15.78 14.60
N PRO A 147 9.71 14.64 13.91
CA PRO A 147 9.86 13.36 14.59
C PRO A 147 10.81 13.49 15.77
N LYS A 148 10.33 13.17 16.96
CA LYS A 148 11.15 13.20 18.17
C LYS A 148 12.01 11.94 18.18
N ARG A 149 13.23 12.07 17.69
CA ARG A 149 14.24 11.00 17.73
C ARG A 149 14.50 10.58 19.16
N GLY A 150 14.64 9.28 19.38
CA GLY A 150 14.91 8.72 20.71
C GLY A 150 13.69 8.64 21.64
N ASP A 151 12.56 9.23 21.28
CA ASP A 151 11.32 9.15 22.07
C ASP A 151 10.43 8.01 21.51
N ARG A 152 10.60 6.80 22.07
CA ARG A 152 9.81 5.63 21.69
C ARG A 152 8.31 5.83 21.96
N GLY A 153 7.96 6.51 23.07
CA GLY A 153 6.56 6.77 23.39
C GLY A 153 5.87 7.65 22.34
N TYR A 154 6.59 8.66 21.84
CA TYR A 154 6.10 9.49 20.72
C TYR A 154 5.91 8.65 19.44
N VAL A 155 6.89 7.79 19.10
CA VAL A 155 6.82 6.94 17.90
C VAL A 155 5.65 5.95 18.02
N THR A 156 5.50 5.29 19.19
CA THR A 156 4.38 4.37 19.47
C THR A 156 3.03 5.06 19.23
N LYS A 157 2.85 6.25 19.82
CA LYS A 157 1.61 7.00 19.63
C LYS A 157 1.34 7.33 18.17
N LYS A 158 2.36 7.76 17.42
CA LYS A 158 2.22 8.09 15.99
C LYS A 158 1.92 6.87 15.13
N ALA A 159 2.52 5.72 15.41
CA ALA A 159 2.20 4.47 14.74
C ALA A 159 0.75 4.03 15.03
N GLN A 160 0.31 4.15 16.29
CA GLN A 160 -1.05 3.84 16.71
C GLN A 160 -2.10 4.77 16.09
N ASP A 161 -1.79 6.05 15.91
CA ASP A 161 -2.70 7.06 15.32
C ASP A 161 -3.04 6.76 13.83
N VAL A 162 -2.26 5.90 13.16
CA VAL A 162 -2.51 5.43 11.78
C VAL A 162 -3.74 4.53 11.70
N PHE A 163 -4.06 3.83 12.78
CA PHE A 163 -5.14 2.84 12.85
C PHE A 163 -6.34 3.37 13.66
N TYR A 164 -7.51 2.80 13.40
CA TYR A 164 -8.68 2.96 14.26
C TYR A 164 -8.49 2.18 15.57
N ASP A 165 -8.04 0.91 15.42
CA ASP A 165 -7.65 0.08 16.57
C ASP A 165 -6.13 0.20 16.81
N PRO A 166 -5.70 0.87 17.89
CA PRO A 166 -4.28 1.03 18.20
C PRO A 166 -3.50 -0.29 18.36
N ALA A 167 -4.20 -1.41 18.64
CA ALA A 167 -3.56 -2.71 18.82
C ALA A 167 -2.97 -3.29 17.53
N ILE A 168 -3.39 -2.79 16.35
CA ILE A 168 -2.81 -3.17 15.06
C ILE A 168 -1.36 -2.71 14.94
N ALA A 169 -0.99 -1.62 15.60
CA ALA A 169 0.40 -1.20 15.71
C ALA A 169 1.17 -2.11 16.68
N THR A 170 1.61 -3.26 16.18
CA THR A 170 2.40 -4.23 16.95
C THR A 170 3.74 -3.65 17.40
N GLU A 171 4.36 -4.26 18.40
CA GLU A 171 5.70 -3.87 18.87
C GLU A 171 6.74 -3.94 17.73
N GLU A 172 6.63 -4.96 16.86
CA GLU A 172 7.51 -5.12 15.70
C GLU A 172 7.37 -3.95 14.72
N LEU A 173 6.13 -3.56 14.37
CA LEU A 173 5.88 -2.40 13.52
C LEU A 173 6.42 -1.10 14.16
N ILE A 174 6.23 -0.94 15.46
CA ILE A 174 6.73 0.22 16.21
C ILE A 174 8.26 0.24 16.18
N ASP A 175 8.92 -0.92 16.35
CA ASP A 175 10.38 -1.04 16.30
C ASP A 175 10.92 -0.68 14.92
N ASP A 176 10.30 -1.16 13.84
CA ASP A 176 10.68 -0.84 12.47
C ASP A 176 10.62 0.68 12.22
N VAL A 177 9.51 1.32 12.60
CA VAL A 177 9.35 2.77 12.48
C VAL A 177 10.38 3.50 13.35
N TYR A 178 10.63 3.02 14.56
CA TYR A 178 11.61 3.59 15.49
C TYR A 178 13.04 3.55 14.90
N VAL A 179 13.43 2.43 14.29
CA VAL A 179 14.72 2.28 13.60
C VAL A 179 14.85 3.29 12.46
N VAL A 180 13.85 3.42 11.61
CA VAL A 180 13.84 4.36 10.47
C VAL A 180 13.97 5.82 10.96
N ILE A 181 13.24 6.21 11.99
CA ILE A 181 13.27 7.59 12.52
C ILE A 181 14.59 7.91 13.21
N ASN A 182 15.24 6.92 13.83
CA ASN A 182 16.51 7.12 14.53
C ASN A 182 17.74 7.01 13.61
N ASP A 183 17.62 6.36 12.45
CA ASP A 183 18.66 6.45 11.42
C ASP A 183 18.58 7.81 10.69
N ARG A 184 19.67 8.58 10.79
CA ARG A 184 19.71 9.94 10.22
C ARG A 184 19.48 9.96 8.72
N ASN A 185 20.01 8.99 7.99
CA ASN A 185 19.92 8.95 6.54
C ASN A 185 18.51 8.59 6.08
N SER A 186 17.88 7.61 6.73
CA SER A 186 16.51 7.19 6.48
C SER A 186 15.53 8.30 6.82
N LEU A 187 15.70 8.99 7.95
CA LEU A 187 14.87 10.12 8.34
C LEU A 187 14.92 11.27 7.32
N ILE A 188 16.11 11.66 6.87
CA ILE A 188 16.26 12.73 5.88
C ILE A 188 15.55 12.37 4.58
N ARG A 189 15.63 11.12 4.12
CA ARG A 189 14.93 10.64 2.92
C ARG A 189 13.42 10.57 3.13
N THR A 190 12.95 10.07 4.27
CA THR A 190 11.55 10.09 4.66
C THR A 190 10.97 11.51 4.57
N LEU A 191 11.64 12.49 5.16
CA LEU A 191 11.22 13.89 5.11
C LEU A 191 11.27 14.47 3.69
N ALA A 192 12.25 14.09 2.86
CA ALA A 192 12.34 14.53 1.48
C ALA A 192 11.17 13.99 0.64
N ILE A 193 10.82 12.70 0.81
CA ILE A 193 9.67 12.08 0.12
C ILE A 193 8.37 12.73 0.58
N ALA A 194 8.14 12.85 1.89
CA ALA A 194 6.94 13.48 2.45
C ALA A 194 6.76 14.92 1.91
N LYS A 195 7.82 15.73 1.92
CA LYS A 195 7.79 17.08 1.32
C LYS A 195 7.52 17.05 -0.18
N SER A 196 8.04 16.06 -0.91
CA SER A 196 7.75 15.88 -2.33
C SER A 196 6.28 15.56 -2.56
N ALA A 197 5.70 14.66 -1.77
CA ALA A 197 4.30 14.27 -1.86
C ALA A 197 3.38 15.46 -1.58
N ILE A 198 3.60 16.19 -0.48
CA ILE A 198 2.80 17.38 -0.10
C ILE A 198 2.84 18.47 -1.18
N ARG A 199 4.01 18.69 -1.81
CA ARG A 199 4.17 19.73 -2.86
C ARG A 199 3.56 19.34 -4.19
N HIS A 200 3.37 18.05 -4.44
CA HIS A 200 2.89 17.52 -5.70
C HIS A 200 1.40 17.19 -5.61
N ASN A 201 0.56 18.23 -5.69
CA ASN A 201 -0.89 18.07 -5.70
C ASN A 201 -1.39 17.75 -7.12
N MET A 202 -2.15 16.67 -7.25
CA MET A 202 -2.62 16.13 -8.53
C MET A 202 -4.05 16.55 -8.91
N ALA A 203 -4.68 17.45 -8.16
CA ALA A 203 -6.06 17.85 -8.41
C ALA A 203 -6.33 18.30 -9.86
N LYS A 204 -5.34 18.91 -10.51
CA LYS A 204 -5.46 19.35 -11.91
C LYS A 204 -5.31 18.22 -12.93
N ASP A 205 -4.69 17.11 -12.52
CA ASP A 205 -4.38 15.98 -13.38
C ASP A 205 -5.46 14.89 -13.34
N LEU A 206 -6.12 14.74 -12.19
CA LEU A 206 -7.14 13.69 -11.96
C LEU A 206 -8.27 13.68 -13.00
N PRO A 207 -8.83 14.84 -13.46
CA PRO A 207 -9.89 14.83 -14.45
C PRO A 207 -9.50 14.28 -15.84
N GLU A 208 -8.20 14.14 -16.10
CA GLU A 208 -7.70 13.59 -17.36
C GLU A 208 -7.44 12.06 -17.28
N MET A 209 -7.46 11.48 -16.07
CA MET A 209 -7.23 10.05 -15.84
C MET A 209 -8.51 9.27 -16.11
N LYS A 210 -8.50 8.42 -17.14
CA LYS A 210 -9.67 7.66 -17.60
C LYS A 210 -9.64 6.18 -17.22
N GLN A 211 -8.64 5.77 -16.46
CA GLN A 211 -8.54 4.39 -16.01
C GLN A 211 -9.58 4.13 -14.93
N PRO A 212 -10.29 2.98 -14.97
CA PRO A 212 -11.18 2.59 -13.88
C PRO A 212 -10.43 2.64 -12.56
N THR A 213 -10.99 3.37 -11.59
CA THR A 213 -10.33 3.58 -10.30
C THR A 213 -11.22 3.15 -9.14
N CYS A 214 -10.68 2.25 -8.30
CA CYS A 214 -11.31 1.84 -7.05
C CYS A 214 -10.70 2.64 -5.90
N LEU A 215 -11.56 3.30 -5.12
CA LEU A 215 -11.18 4.02 -3.90
C LEU A 215 -11.69 3.21 -2.71
N ILE A 216 -10.78 2.67 -1.88
CA ILE A 216 -11.13 1.92 -0.67
C ILE A 216 -10.57 2.67 0.54
N TRP A 217 -11.45 3.18 1.41
CA TRP A 217 -11.03 4.12 2.44
C TRP A 217 -11.60 3.80 3.81
N GLY A 218 -10.77 3.94 4.85
CA GLY A 218 -11.23 3.86 6.23
C GLY A 218 -12.00 5.12 6.64
N LYS A 219 -13.18 4.94 7.26
CA LYS A 219 -14.01 6.06 7.74
C LYS A 219 -13.34 6.90 8.84
N HIS A 220 -12.31 6.36 9.46
CA HIS A 220 -11.58 7.00 10.56
C HIS A 220 -10.12 7.30 10.22
N ASP A 221 -9.81 7.41 8.92
CA ASP A 221 -8.47 7.78 8.46
C ASP A 221 -8.13 9.20 8.93
N LYS A 222 -7.09 9.31 9.77
CA LYS A 222 -6.59 10.59 10.31
C LYS A 222 -5.43 11.17 9.50
N VAL A 223 -4.84 10.37 8.62
CA VAL A 223 -3.68 10.77 7.78
C VAL A 223 -4.19 11.43 6.50
N THR A 224 -4.99 10.69 5.74
CA THR A 224 -5.73 11.21 4.59
C THR A 224 -7.22 11.12 4.89
N PRO A 225 -7.81 12.17 5.49
CA PRO A 225 -9.17 12.10 6.03
C PRO A 225 -10.22 11.74 4.96
N PRO A 226 -11.40 11.27 5.38
CA PRO A 226 -12.47 10.82 4.47
C PRO A 226 -12.83 11.83 3.37
N GLU A 227 -12.70 13.13 3.65
CA GLU A 227 -12.96 14.21 2.69
C GLU A 227 -12.02 14.12 1.49
N VAL A 228 -10.79 13.64 1.69
CA VAL A 228 -9.81 13.44 0.59
C VAL A 228 -10.31 12.37 -0.38
N ALA A 229 -10.89 11.27 0.13
CA ALA A 229 -11.48 10.23 -0.72
C ALA A 229 -12.66 10.75 -1.53
N VAL A 230 -13.52 11.57 -0.91
CA VAL A 230 -14.63 12.23 -1.59
C VAL A 230 -14.14 13.17 -2.69
N ASP A 231 -13.05 13.89 -2.45
CA ASP A 231 -12.48 14.79 -3.47
C ASP A 231 -11.80 14.00 -4.60
N PHE A 232 -11.16 12.86 -4.31
CA PHE A 232 -10.69 11.93 -5.35
C PHE A 232 -11.85 11.47 -6.24
N ASP A 233 -12.94 11.00 -5.63
CA ASP A 233 -14.12 10.49 -6.34
C ASP A 233 -14.79 11.56 -7.22
N LYS A 234 -14.83 12.81 -6.76
CA LYS A 234 -15.35 13.92 -7.56
C LYS A 234 -14.46 14.31 -8.74
N LEU A 235 -13.14 14.14 -8.61
CA LEU A 235 -12.19 14.61 -9.61
C LEU A 235 -11.85 13.53 -10.65
N LEU A 236 -11.93 12.24 -10.29
CA LEU A 236 -11.67 11.12 -11.18
C LEU A 236 -12.92 10.84 -12.04
N PRO A 237 -12.80 10.76 -13.39
CA PRO A 237 -13.95 10.57 -14.27
C PRO A 237 -14.63 9.20 -14.18
N ASP A 238 -13.88 8.17 -13.78
CA ASP A 238 -14.36 6.78 -13.67
C ASP A 238 -13.84 6.16 -12.37
N SER A 239 -14.51 6.50 -11.26
CA SER A 239 -14.16 6.00 -9.93
C SER A 239 -15.37 5.43 -9.20
N ASP A 240 -15.10 4.48 -8.32
CA ASP A 240 -16.05 3.92 -7.36
C ASP A 240 -15.43 4.02 -5.95
N LEU A 241 -16.15 4.64 -5.01
CA LEU A 241 -15.71 4.86 -3.64
C LEU A 241 -16.38 3.89 -2.67
N PHE A 242 -15.57 3.15 -1.92
CA PHE A 242 -15.99 2.19 -0.90
C PHE A 242 -15.43 2.59 0.46
N TRP A 243 -16.29 2.50 1.47
CA TRP A 243 -15.96 2.83 2.84
C TRP A 243 -15.82 1.59 3.70
N ILE A 244 -14.73 1.52 4.48
CA ILE A 244 -14.56 0.50 5.51
C ILE A 244 -14.79 1.15 6.88
N ASP A 245 -15.74 0.61 7.63
CA ASP A 245 -16.08 1.10 8.97
C ASP A 245 -15.05 0.65 10.02
N LYS A 246 -14.92 1.42 11.12
CA LYS A 246 -13.94 1.14 12.18
C LYS A 246 -12.55 0.83 11.62
N CYS A 247 -12.10 1.66 10.70
CA CYS A 247 -10.86 1.49 9.97
C CYS A 247 -10.17 2.84 9.81
N GLY A 248 -8.86 2.88 10.02
CA GLY A 248 -7.98 4.02 9.83
C GLY A 248 -7.35 4.06 8.44
N HIS A 249 -6.06 4.43 8.39
CA HIS A 249 -5.32 4.71 7.15
C HIS A 249 -4.89 3.47 6.37
N ALA A 250 -4.69 2.35 7.03
CA ALA A 250 -4.16 1.13 6.43
C ALA A 250 -5.20 0.01 6.40
N ALA A 251 -6.23 0.18 5.55
CA ALA A 251 -7.38 -0.72 5.48
C ALA A 251 -6.99 -2.17 5.20
N MET A 252 -5.98 -2.40 4.36
CA MET A 252 -5.44 -3.72 4.03
C MET A 252 -4.78 -4.44 5.21
N MET A 253 -4.39 -3.71 6.26
CA MET A 253 -3.85 -4.27 7.51
C MET A 253 -4.92 -4.43 8.57
N GLU A 254 -5.77 -3.41 8.71
CA GLU A 254 -6.73 -3.32 9.82
C GLU A 254 -8.00 -4.14 9.57
N ARG A 255 -8.43 -4.22 8.31
CA ARG A 255 -9.63 -4.94 7.85
C ARG A 255 -9.33 -5.72 6.56
N PRO A 256 -8.36 -6.64 6.56
CA PRO A 256 -7.88 -7.28 5.35
C PRO A 256 -8.96 -8.07 4.60
N GLU A 257 -9.82 -8.79 5.32
CA GLU A 257 -10.91 -9.55 4.70
C GLU A 257 -11.90 -8.62 3.98
N GLU A 258 -12.34 -7.55 4.65
CA GLU A 258 -13.26 -6.58 4.06
C GLU A 258 -12.64 -5.85 2.87
N PHE A 259 -11.38 -5.43 3.01
CA PHE A 259 -10.60 -4.81 1.93
C PHE A 259 -10.51 -5.73 0.69
N ASN A 260 -10.13 -6.98 0.89
CA ASN A 260 -9.97 -7.95 -0.19
C ASN A 260 -11.31 -8.27 -0.87
N ASN A 261 -12.39 -8.44 -0.10
CA ASN A 261 -13.73 -8.72 -0.63
C ASN A 261 -14.26 -7.54 -1.46
N VAL A 262 -14.06 -6.30 -1.02
CA VAL A 262 -14.42 -5.10 -1.78
C VAL A 262 -13.67 -5.05 -3.10
N LEU A 263 -12.35 -5.23 -3.06
CA LEU A 263 -11.51 -5.18 -4.25
C LEU A 263 -11.87 -6.30 -5.24
N GLU A 264 -12.04 -7.54 -4.78
CA GLU A 264 -12.41 -8.68 -5.62
C GLU A 264 -13.77 -8.47 -6.28
N SER A 265 -14.76 -8.02 -5.52
CA SER A 265 -16.10 -7.73 -6.02
C SER A 265 -16.07 -6.61 -7.08
N TRP A 266 -15.27 -5.57 -6.86
CA TRP A 266 -15.12 -4.48 -7.80
C TRP A 266 -14.45 -4.94 -9.10
N LEU A 267 -13.32 -5.67 -9.02
CA LEU A 267 -12.64 -6.22 -10.19
C LEU A 267 -13.56 -7.09 -11.02
N THR A 268 -14.34 -7.95 -10.36
CA THR A 268 -15.35 -8.83 -11.01
C THR A 268 -16.43 -8.01 -11.70
N SER A 269 -17.00 -7.02 -11.03
CA SER A 269 -18.09 -6.18 -11.57
C SER A 269 -17.67 -5.37 -12.79
N ARG A 270 -16.39 -5.00 -12.87
CA ARG A 270 -15.79 -4.24 -13.97
C ARG A 270 -15.19 -5.12 -15.08
N ASN A 271 -15.24 -6.46 -14.96
CA ASN A 271 -14.61 -7.43 -15.86
C ASN A 271 -13.10 -7.17 -16.06
N ILE A 272 -12.41 -6.89 -14.97
CA ILE A 272 -10.99 -6.52 -14.95
C ILE A 272 -10.11 -7.73 -14.64
#